data_e1321d9cd83b61721562033f64b06ca0
#
_entry.id   e1321d9cd83b61721562033f64b06ca0
#
_cell.length_a   1.000
_cell.length_b   1.000
_cell.length_c   1.000
_cell.angle_alpha   90.00
_cell.angle_beta   90.00
_cell.angle_gamma   90.00
#
_symmetry.space_group_name_H-M   'P 1'
#
loop_
_entity.id
_entity.type
_entity.pdbx_description
1 polymer ?
#
loop_
_entity_poly.entity_id
_entity_poly.type
_entity_poly.pdbx_seq_one_letter_code
_entity_poly.pdbx_strand_id
1 'polypeptide(L)'
;MASIFSRIVAGEIPCYKVAENENYFAFLDINPMVKGHTLVIPKREVDYIFDLEDEELAGLHLFAKQVAKALKAAFPCQRIGMAVLGMEVPHTHIHLIPLQKESDMLFSNPKLSFTPEEFAEIATKLREQL
;
A
#
# COMPACT_ATOMS: atom_id res chain seq x y z
N MET A 1 4.33 8.97 -20.30
CA MET A 1 3.12 8.14 -20.07
C MET A 1 2.92 7.94 -18.58
N ALA A 2 1.69 8.11 -18.10
CA ALA A 2 1.39 7.96 -16.68
C ALA A 2 1.52 6.52 -16.23
N SER A 3 2.05 6.30 -15.03
CA SER A 3 2.10 4.97 -14.44
C SER A 3 0.69 4.47 -14.14
N ILE A 4 0.56 3.16 -13.93
CA ILE A 4 -0.73 2.57 -13.55
C ILE A 4 -1.20 3.17 -12.21
N PHE A 5 -0.28 3.51 -11.30
CA PHE A 5 -0.65 4.11 -10.01
C PHE A 5 -1.11 5.55 -10.16
N SER A 6 -0.50 6.33 -11.06
CA SER A 6 -0.99 7.68 -11.37
C SER A 6 -2.42 7.64 -11.93
N ARG A 7 -2.71 6.63 -12.73
CA ARG A 7 -4.05 6.44 -13.29
C ARG A 7 -5.06 6.02 -12.23
N ILE A 8 -4.62 5.26 -11.23
CA ILE A 8 -5.45 4.90 -10.06
C ILE A 8 -5.79 6.17 -9.27
N VAL A 9 -4.79 7.02 -8.99
CA VAL A 9 -5.00 8.28 -8.28
C VAL A 9 -5.98 9.19 -9.03
N ALA A 10 -5.89 9.21 -10.35
CA ALA A 10 -6.77 10.01 -11.20
C ALA A 10 -8.19 9.44 -11.33
N GLY A 11 -8.44 8.23 -10.81
CA GLY A 11 -9.75 7.59 -10.91
C GLY A 11 -10.00 6.88 -12.23
N GLU A 12 -8.99 6.78 -13.09
CA GLU A 12 -9.13 6.10 -14.39
C GLU A 12 -9.14 4.58 -14.26
N ILE A 13 -8.47 4.06 -13.23
CA ILE A 13 -8.42 2.62 -12.92
C ILE A 13 -9.01 2.43 -11.54
N PRO A 14 -9.97 1.52 -11.36
CA PRO A 14 -10.54 1.28 -10.04
C PRO A 14 -9.53 0.65 -9.10
N CYS A 15 -9.69 0.94 -7.79
CA CYS A 15 -8.87 0.36 -6.75
C CYS A 15 -9.70 0.24 -5.46
N TYR A 16 -9.14 -0.44 -4.47
CA TYR A 16 -9.75 -0.51 -3.14
C TYR A 16 -9.03 0.47 -2.23
N LYS A 17 -9.49 1.71 -2.24
CA LYS A 17 -8.85 2.80 -1.51
C LYS A 17 -8.96 2.59 0.01
N VAL A 18 -7.84 2.82 0.69
CA VAL A 18 -7.74 2.73 2.14
C VAL A 18 -7.69 4.13 2.77
N ALA A 19 -6.84 5.00 2.23
CA ALA A 19 -6.64 6.34 2.79
C ALA A 19 -6.13 7.28 1.71
N GLU A 20 -6.37 8.57 1.92
CA GLU A 20 -5.94 9.59 0.97
C GLU A 20 -5.84 10.94 1.68
N ASN A 21 -4.82 11.72 1.34
CA ASN A 21 -4.78 13.13 1.69
C ASN A 21 -4.33 13.92 0.46
N GLU A 22 -3.91 15.16 0.63
CA GLU A 22 -3.54 16.02 -0.50
C GLU A 22 -2.40 15.44 -1.34
N ASN A 23 -1.40 14.80 -0.69
CA ASN A 23 -0.17 14.39 -1.35
C ASN A 23 0.03 12.87 -1.46
N TYR A 24 -0.69 12.08 -0.68
CA TYR A 24 -0.45 10.63 -0.57
C TYR A 24 -1.73 9.84 -0.73
N PHE A 25 -1.57 8.57 -1.09
CA PHE A 25 -2.69 7.69 -1.42
C PHE A 25 -2.33 6.27 -0.99
N ALA A 26 -3.28 5.56 -0.40
CA ALA A 26 -3.09 4.16 0.00
C ALA A 26 -4.24 3.31 -0.50
N PHE A 27 -3.92 2.13 -1.02
CA PHE A 27 -4.90 1.19 -1.57
C PHE A 27 -4.39 -0.23 -1.44
N LEU A 28 -5.31 -1.20 -1.51
CA LEU A 28 -4.94 -2.60 -1.39
C LEU A 28 -4.22 -3.09 -2.64
N ASP A 29 -3.21 -3.95 -2.44
CA ASP A 29 -2.58 -4.67 -3.54
C ASP A 29 -3.56 -5.75 -4.01
N ILE A 30 -3.86 -5.78 -5.31
CA ILE A 30 -4.77 -6.78 -5.88
C ILE A 30 -4.12 -8.15 -6.10
N ASN A 31 -2.80 -8.23 -5.92
CA ASN A 31 -2.05 -9.49 -5.92
C ASN A 31 -1.33 -9.63 -4.58
N PRO A 32 -2.09 -9.72 -3.47
CA PRO A 32 -1.51 -9.64 -2.13
C PRO A 32 -0.76 -10.90 -1.74
N MET A 33 0.31 -10.71 -0.97
CA MET A 33 1.02 -11.84 -0.38
C MET A 33 0.31 -12.34 0.87
N VAL A 34 -0.35 -11.43 1.59
CA VAL A 34 -1.16 -11.77 2.75
C VAL A 34 -2.40 -10.88 2.73
N LYS A 35 -3.42 -11.27 3.49
CA LYS A 35 -4.62 -10.45 3.66
C LYS A 35 -4.24 -9.11 4.29
N GLY A 36 -4.64 -8.02 3.64
CA GLY A 36 -4.34 -6.68 4.12
C GLY A 36 -3.11 -6.04 3.49
N HIS A 37 -2.40 -6.74 2.61
CA HIS A 37 -1.25 -6.17 1.89
C HIS A 37 -1.66 -4.86 1.23
N THR A 38 -1.07 -3.76 1.67
CA THR A 38 -1.45 -2.40 1.27
C THR A 38 -0.27 -1.71 0.62
N LEU A 39 -0.56 -0.87 -0.38
CA LEU A 39 0.44 -0.03 -1.04
C LEU A 39 0.21 1.43 -0.65
N VAL A 40 1.29 2.14 -0.38
CA VAL A 40 1.26 3.56 -0.03
C VAL A 40 2.14 4.30 -1.03
N ILE A 41 1.57 5.29 -1.70
CA ILE A 41 2.25 6.02 -2.77
C ILE A 41 2.16 7.53 -2.58
N PRO A 42 3.13 8.29 -3.12
CA PRO A 42 2.93 9.72 -3.32
C PRO A 42 2.03 9.89 -4.55
N LYS A 43 1.22 10.93 -4.57
CA LYS A 43 0.38 11.22 -5.75
C LYS A 43 1.23 11.69 -6.93
N ARG A 44 2.34 12.39 -6.64
CA ARG A 44 3.29 12.80 -7.67
C ARG A 44 4.06 11.58 -8.16
N GLU A 45 4.13 11.39 -9.46
CA GLU A 45 4.79 10.24 -10.05
C GLU A 45 6.31 10.42 -10.01
N VAL A 46 6.99 9.65 -9.16
CA VAL A 46 8.44 9.55 -9.09
C VAL A 46 8.76 8.06 -8.98
N ASP A 47 9.58 7.57 -9.90
CA ASP A 47 9.87 6.14 -9.99
C ASP A 47 10.67 5.63 -8.78
N TYR A 48 11.77 6.31 -8.45
CA TYR A 48 12.72 5.87 -7.44
C TYR A 48 12.52 6.64 -6.15
N ILE A 49 12.30 5.93 -5.05
CA ILE A 49 11.97 6.56 -3.77
C ILE A 49 13.04 7.56 -3.32
N PHE A 50 14.31 7.28 -3.61
CA PHE A 50 15.39 8.17 -3.18
C PHE A 50 15.55 9.41 -4.07
N ASP A 51 14.74 9.54 -5.10
CA ASP A 51 14.64 10.77 -5.89
C ASP A 51 13.56 11.72 -5.37
N LEU A 52 12.80 11.30 -4.33
CA LEU A 52 11.84 12.19 -3.68
C LEU A 52 12.58 13.28 -2.92
N GLU A 53 12.00 14.49 -2.89
CA GLU A 53 12.50 15.56 -2.02
C GLU A 53 12.37 15.12 -0.56
N ASP A 54 13.24 15.61 0.32
CA ASP A 54 13.28 15.21 1.73
C ASP A 54 11.92 15.36 2.41
N GLU A 55 11.24 16.48 2.16
CA GLU A 55 9.93 16.75 2.74
C GLU A 55 8.88 15.74 2.27
N GLU A 56 8.91 15.40 0.99
CA GLU A 56 7.98 14.45 0.40
C GLU A 56 8.27 13.02 0.90
N LEU A 57 9.55 12.67 1.00
CA LEU A 57 9.95 11.37 1.55
C LEU A 57 9.50 11.22 3.00
N ALA A 58 9.72 12.24 3.80
CA ALA A 58 9.30 12.23 5.21
C ALA A 58 7.78 12.14 5.32
N GLY A 59 7.05 12.92 4.53
CA GLY A 59 5.59 12.91 4.53
C GLY A 59 5.02 11.55 4.10
N LEU A 60 5.63 10.92 3.12
CA LEU A 60 5.23 9.59 2.66
C LEU A 60 5.35 8.56 3.80
N HIS A 61 6.45 8.60 4.55
CA HIS A 61 6.67 7.70 5.67
C HIS A 61 5.70 7.96 6.83
N LEU A 62 5.42 9.24 7.13
CA LEU A 62 4.45 9.58 8.17
C LEU A 62 3.05 9.11 7.79
N PHE A 63 2.68 9.24 6.53
CA PHE A 63 1.40 8.74 6.03
C PHE A 63 1.36 7.21 6.13
N ALA A 64 2.44 6.54 5.72
CA ALA A 64 2.56 5.08 5.82
C ALA A 64 2.44 4.61 7.28
N LYS A 65 3.00 5.35 8.23
CA LYS A 65 2.88 5.03 9.65
C LYS A 65 1.42 5.01 10.10
N GLN A 66 0.63 5.99 9.69
CA GLN A 66 -0.79 6.04 10.03
C GLN A 66 -1.53 4.85 9.47
N VAL A 67 -1.26 4.50 8.20
CA VAL A 67 -1.89 3.36 7.54
C VAL A 67 -1.45 2.05 8.21
N ALA A 68 -0.17 1.92 8.56
CA ALA A 68 0.36 0.73 9.23
C ALA A 68 -0.29 0.50 10.59
N LYS A 69 -0.54 1.57 11.36
CA LYS A 69 -1.22 1.46 12.65
C LYS A 69 -2.66 0.98 12.48
N ALA A 70 -3.36 1.51 11.49
CA ALA A 70 -4.71 1.08 11.16
C ALA A 70 -4.73 -0.39 10.72
N LEU A 71 -3.76 -0.77 9.91
CA LEU A 71 -3.64 -2.13 9.39
C LEU A 71 -3.43 -3.14 10.54
N LYS A 72 -2.55 -2.82 11.49
CA LYS A 72 -2.32 -3.68 12.64
C LYS A 72 -3.54 -3.78 13.55
N ALA A 73 -4.30 -2.70 13.69
CA ALA A 73 -5.53 -2.70 14.48
C ALA A 73 -6.64 -3.52 13.81
N ALA A 74 -6.70 -3.50 12.47
CA ALA A 74 -7.73 -4.20 11.72
C ALA A 74 -7.48 -5.70 11.60
N PHE A 75 -6.21 -6.12 11.50
CA PHE A 75 -5.86 -7.52 11.24
C PHE A 75 -4.83 -8.00 12.26
N PRO A 76 -5.14 -9.06 13.04
CA PRO A 76 -4.20 -9.60 14.04
C PRO A 76 -2.90 -10.04 13.37
N CYS A 77 -1.77 -9.51 13.87
CA CYS A 77 -0.45 -9.86 13.36
C CYS A 77 0.61 -9.49 14.39
N GLN A 78 1.81 -10.02 14.22
CA GLN A 78 2.94 -9.70 15.09
C GLN A 78 3.38 -8.25 14.90
N ARG A 79 3.51 -7.83 13.63
CA ARG A 79 3.88 -6.47 13.25
C ARG A 79 3.61 -6.24 11.77
N ILE A 80 3.69 -4.97 11.36
CA ILE A 80 3.58 -4.62 9.95
C ILE A 80 5.00 -4.49 9.40
N GLY A 81 5.30 -5.26 8.36
CA GLY A 81 6.55 -5.11 7.62
C GLY A 81 6.42 -4.05 6.54
N MET A 82 7.53 -3.40 6.23
CA MET A 82 7.57 -2.34 5.21
C MET A 82 8.74 -2.60 4.26
N ALA A 83 8.45 -2.50 2.96
CA ALA A 83 9.48 -2.68 1.93
C ALA A 83 9.20 -1.81 0.72
N VAL A 84 10.27 -1.41 0.03
CA VAL A 84 10.19 -0.68 -1.24
C VAL A 84 11.15 -1.36 -2.22
N LEU A 85 10.62 -1.85 -3.34
CA LEU A 85 11.43 -2.49 -4.38
C LEU A 85 11.41 -1.69 -5.68
N GLY A 86 10.21 -1.46 -6.24
CA GLY A 86 10.07 -0.62 -7.42
C GLY A 86 10.54 -1.24 -8.73
N MET A 87 10.60 -2.56 -8.82
CA MET A 87 11.12 -3.23 -10.01
C MET A 87 10.10 -3.38 -11.14
N GLU A 88 8.81 -3.29 -10.84
CA GLU A 88 7.76 -3.51 -11.83
C GLU A 88 7.04 -2.24 -12.25
N VAL A 89 6.53 -1.47 -11.29
CA VAL A 89 5.78 -0.25 -11.58
C VAL A 89 6.67 0.96 -11.34
N PRO A 90 6.90 1.84 -12.35
CA PRO A 90 7.78 3.01 -12.21
C PRO A 90 7.10 4.17 -11.47
N HIS A 91 6.66 3.91 -10.28
CA HIS A 91 6.01 4.86 -9.38
C HIS A 91 6.28 4.39 -7.96
N THR A 92 6.97 5.21 -7.16
CA THR A 92 7.34 4.87 -5.78
C THR A 92 6.15 4.28 -5.02
N HIS A 93 6.34 3.13 -4.41
CA HIS A 93 5.30 2.53 -3.56
C HIS A 93 5.93 1.76 -2.41
N ILE A 94 5.38 2.00 -1.22
CA ILE A 94 5.75 1.30 -0.01
C ILE A 94 4.78 0.14 0.16
N HIS A 95 5.31 -1.07 0.32
CA HIS A 95 4.51 -2.24 0.68
C HIS A 95 4.37 -2.29 2.19
N LEU A 96 3.14 -2.37 2.69
CA LEU A 96 2.84 -2.61 4.10
C LEU A 96 2.19 -3.98 4.19
N ILE A 97 2.80 -4.88 4.95
CA ILE A 97 2.41 -6.29 4.96
C ILE A 97 2.28 -6.78 6.39
N PRO A 98 1.07 -7.22 6.81
CA PRO A 98 0.90 -7.86 8.13
C PRO A 98 1.74 -9.13 8.21
N LEU A 99 2.59 -9.23 9.23
CA LEU A 99 3.53 -10.35 9.38
C LEU A 99 3.22 -11.17 10.61
N GLN A 100 3.18 -12.50 10.44
CA GLN A 100 3.22 -13.46 11.55
C GLN A 100 4.61 -14.06 11.67
N LYS A 101 5.37 -14.07 10.58
CA LYS A 101 6.74 -14.58 10.49
C LYS A 101 7.47 -13.87 9.35
N GLU A 102 8.79 -13.90 9.37
CA GLU A 102 9.62 -13.24 8.36
C GLU A 102 9.33 -13.68 6.94
N SER A 103 9.06 -14.98 6.75
CA SER A 103 8.80 -15.52 5.41
C SER A 103 7.51 -15.01 4.77
N ASP A 104 6.64 -14.34 5.52
CA ASP A 104 5.47 -13.67 4.96
C ASP A 104 5.85 -12.50 4.06
N MET A 105 7.09 -12.03 4.15
CA MET A 105 7.62 -10.91 3.37
C MET A 105 8.40 -11.33 2.12
N LEU A 106 8.38 -12.61 1.77
CA LEU A 106 9.06 -13.10 0.56
C LEU A 106 8.20 -12.82 -0.66
N PHE A 107 8.69 -11.94 -1.55
CA PHE A 107 7.94 -11.55 -2.75
C PHE A 107 7.79 -12.68 -3.77
N SER A 108 8.54 -13.79 -3.58
CA SER A 108 8.38 -15.00 -4.37
C SER A 108 7.24 -15.90 -3.89
N ASN A 109 6.65 -15.60 -2.75
CA ASN A 109 5.51 -16.38 -2.25
C ASN A 109 4.34 -16.33 -3.23
N PRO A 110 3.54 -17.40 -3.31
CA PRO A 110 2.32 -17.39 -4.12
C PRO A 110 1.40 -16.24 -3.68
N LYS A 111 0.78 -15.58 -4.66
CA LYS A 111 -0.14 -14.49 -4.36
C LYS A 111 -1.52 -15.04 -4.03
N LEU A 112 -2.21 -14.39 -3.10
CA LEU A 112 -3.58 -14.75 -2.73
C LEU A 112 -4.57 -14.16 -3.73
N SER A 113 -5.76 -14.73 -3.76
CA SER A 113 -6.87 -14.22 -4.57
C SER A 113 -8.06 -13.95 -3.67
N PHE A 114 -8.67 -12.78 -3.83
CA PHE A 114 -9.89 -12.43 -3.13
C PHE A 114 -10.93 -11.97 -4.13
N THR A 115 -12.21 -12.16 -3.79
CA THR A 115 -13.30 -11.62 -4.61
C THR A 115 -13.36 -10.10 -4.42
N PRO A 116 -14.01 -9.36 -5.36
CA PRO A 116 -14.21 -7.92 -5.15
C PRO A 116 -14.89 -7.60 -3.82
N GLU A 117 -15.85 -8.43 -3.39
CA GLU A 117 -16.55 -8.25 -2.11
C GLU A 117 -15.60 -8.39 -0.93
N GLU A 118 -14.68 -9.36 -1.00
CA GLU A 118 -13.70 -9.59 0.04
C GLU A 118 -12.69 -8.43 0.11
N PHE A 119 -12.22 -7.93 -1.02
CA PHE A 119 -11.36 -6.75 -1.06
C PHE A 119 -12.07 -5.53 -0.48
N ALA A 120 -13.32 -5.32 -0.85
CA ALA A 120 -14.10 -4.19 -0.34
C ALA A 120 -14.25 -4.26 1.17
N GLU A 121 -14.46 -5.45 1.72
CA GLU A 121 -14.58 -5.68 3.16
C GLU A 121 -13.26 -5.40 3.88
N ILE A 122 -12.14 -5.86 3.31
CA ILE A 122 -10.80 -5.60 3.85
C ILE A 122 -10.55 -4.09 3.92
N ALA A 123 -10.83 -3.38 2.82
CA ALA A 123 -10.65 -1.93 2.76
C ALA A 123 -11.52 -1.20 3.78
N THR A 124 -12.77 -1.64 3.94
CA THR A 124 -13.71 -1.07 4.93
C THR A 124 -13.16 -1.22 6.35
N LYS A 125 -12.68 -2.41 6.70
CA LYS A 125 -12.09 -2.67 8.02
C LYS A 125 -10.91 -1.75 8.30
N LEU A 126 -10.07 -1.54 7.30
CA LEU A 126 -8.93 -0.63 7.42
C LEU A 126 -9.39 0.81 7.65
N ARG A 127 -10.34 1.28 6.84
CA ARG A 127 -10.84 2.65 6.96
C ARG A 127 -11.48 2.92 8.32
N GLU A 128 -12.08 1.92 8.92
CA GLU A 128 -12.70 2.04 10.26
C GLU A 128 -11.67 2.30 11.35
N GLN A 129 -10.40 1.99 11.12
CA GLN A 129 -9.33 2.19 12.08
C GLN A 129 -8.54 3.49 11.86
N LEU A 130 -8.86 4.23 10.83
CA LEU A 130 -8.17 5.50 10.52
C LEU A 130 -8.77 6.69 11.24
#